data_11146c04a18db5abfcf882e0db6202c3
#
_entry.id   11146c04a18db5abfcf882e0db6202c3
#
_cell.length_a   1.000
_cell.length_b   1.000
_cell.length_c   1.000
_cell.angle_alpha   90.00
_cell.angle_beta   90.00
_cell.angle_gamma   90.00
#
_symmetry.space_group_name_H-M   'P 1'
#
loop_
_entity.id
_entity.type
_entity.pdbx_description
1 polymer ?
#
loop_
_entity_poly.entity_id
_entity_poly.type
_entity_poly.pdbx_seq_one_letter_code
_entity_poly.pdbx_strand_id
1 'polypeptide(L)'
;MEDFTLSAELDQMRSEYATLKKKFDEQEIINSKLIVNSVKTKVDSLDRHERFEYVACAFAALLSPVYHYTFNASWWFCLGTVVFMLFCGYKTWLEHRNVKAYDVRSKDMLSVAKNVRKLRQDYTNWLNVALPLLVVWLGWLFAELMMNNDDKKFVILMAGSIICGLLIGGSIGLSMRRKVIRTCDEIIAQIEEN
;
A
#
# COMPACT_ATOMS: atom_id res chain seq x y z
N MET A 1 -14.14 -57.47 40.38
CA MET A 1 -13.50 -56.19 40.80
C MET A 1 -12.78 -55.48 39.67
N GLU A 2 -12.19 -56.19 38.72
CA GLU A 2 -11.48 -55.60 37.57
C GLU A 2 -12.38 -54.79 36.59
N ASP A 3 -13.64 -55.28 36.33
CA ASP A 3 -14.55 -54.58 35.41
C ASP A 3 -15.02 -53.19 35.92
N PHE A 4 -15.04 -53.01 37.24
CA PHE A 4 -15.46 -51.70 37.83
C PHE A 4 -14.32 -50.66 37.75
N THR A 5 -13.10 -51.09 37.86
CA THR A 5 -11.93 -50.21 37.71
C THR A 5 -11.76 -49.77 36.26
N LEU A 6 -11.97 -50.71 35.32
CA LEU A 6 -11.90 -50.42 33.88
C LEU A 6 -12.96 -49.43 33.43
N SER A 7 -14.20 -49.52 33.93
CA SER A 7 -15.26 -48.56 33.59
C SER A 7 -14.98 -47.18 34.17
N ALA A 8 -14.43 -47.08 35.38
CA ALA A 8 -14.04 -45.82 36.00
C ALA A 8 -12.88 -45.13 35.26
N GLU A 9 -11.90 -45.88 34.76
CA GLU A 9 -10.79 -45.36 33.95
C GLU A 9 -11.27 -44.88 32.56
N LEU A 10 -12.24 -45.60 31.97
CA LEU A 10 -12.86 -45.19 30.69
C LEU A 10 -13.65 -43.87 30.83
N ASP A 11 -14.38 -43.72 31.94
CA ASP A 11 -15.15 -42.47 32.21
C ASP A 11 -14.21 -41.29 32.50
N GLN A 12 -13.11 -41.55 33.21
CA GLN A 12 -12.07 -40.54 33.43
C GLN A 12 -11.41 -40.12 32.11
N MET A 13 -10.99 -41.06 31.25
CA MET A 13 -10.46 -40.74 29.93
C MET A 13 -11.44 -39.98 29.05
N ARG A 14 -12.76 -40.30 29.08
CA ARG A 14 -13.79 -39.54 28.38
C ARG A 14 -13.89 -38.11 28.87
N SER A 15 -13.84 -37.90 30.18
CA SER A 15 -13.91 -36.55 30.79
C SER A 15 -12.69 -35.71 30.46
N GLU A 16 -11.48 -36.32 30.48
CA GLU A 16 -10.23 -35.68 30.10
C GLU A 16 -10.24 -35.32 28.62
N TYR A 17 -10.69 -36.24 27.75
CA TYR A 17 -10.83 -35.98 26.31
C TYR A 17 -11.81 -34.84 26.03
N ALA A 18 -12.97 -34.83 26.69
CA ALA A 18 -13.94 -33.74 26.54
C ALA A 18 -13.37 -32.37 26.96
N THR A 19 -12.62 -32.36 28.08
CA THR A 19 -11.94 -31.17 28.57
C THR A 19 -10.83 -30.70 27.61
N LEU A 20 -10.07 -31.63 27.08
CA LEU A 20 -8.98 -31.34 26.10
C LEU A 20 -9.57 -30.81 24.82
N LYS A 21 -10.64 -31.42 24.29
CA LYS A 21 -11.34 -30.96 23.10
C LYS A 21 -11.89 -29.55 23.29
N LYS A 22 -12.52 -29.26 24.43
CA LYS A 22 -13.02 -27.91 24.74
C LYS A 22 -11.89 -26.88 24.76
N LYS A 23 -10.76 -27.18 25.36
CA LYS A 23 -9.58 -26.31 25.36
C LYS A 23 -9.01 -26.10 23.96
N PHE A 24 -9.02 -27.13 23.12
CA PHE A 24 -8.58 -27.05 21.73
C PHE A 24 -9.50 -26.12 20.91
N ASP A 25 -10.82 -26.30 21.03
CA ASP A 25 -11.83 -25.46 20.37
C ASP A 25 -11.72 -24.00 20.84
N GLU A 26 -11.50 -23.75 22.13
CA GLU A 26 -11.26 -22.42 22.68
C GLU A 26 -9.97 -21.77 22.15
N GLN A 27 -8.88 -22.53 22.04
CA GLN A 27 -7.62 -22.07 21.48
C GLN A 27 -7.74 -21.75 19.98
N GLU A 28 -8.45 -22.56 19.20
CA GLU A 28 -8.70 -22.33 17.79
C GLU A 28 -9.49 -21.02 17.57
N ILE A 29 -10.53 -20.78 18.38
CA ILE A 29 -11.30 -19.52 18.35
C ILE A 29 -10.43 -18.31 18.70
N ILE A 30 -9.55 -18.42 19.69
CA ILE A 30 -8.66 -17.34 20.11
C ILE A 30 -7.63 -17.08 18.99
N ASN A 31 -7.04 -18.12 18.43
CA ASN A 31 -6.06 -18.00 17.36
C ASN A 31 -6.66 -17.34 16.12
N SER A 32 -7.85 -17.79 15.69
CA SER A 32 -8.55 -17.17 14.56
C SER A 32 -8.85 -15.68 14.76
N LYS A 33 -9.26 -15.28 15.97
CA LYS A 33 -9.49 -13.86 16.32
C LYS A 33 -8.19 -13.04 16.28
N LEU A 34 -7.08 -13.61 16.76
CA LEU A 34 -5.78 -12.95 16.72
C LEU A 34 -5.31 -12.73 15.28
N ILE A 35 -5.50 -13.71 14.40
CA ILE A 35 -5.17 -13.62 12.97
C ILE A 35 -6.01 -12.52 12.32
N VAL A 36 -7.33 -12.52 12.50
CA VAL A 36 -8.23 -11.48 11.96
C VAL A 36 -7.80 -10.09 12.42
N ASN A 37 -7.47 -9.92 13.69
CA ASN A 37 -7.03 -8.63 14.23
C ASN A 37 -5.66 -8.21 13.67
N SER A 38 -4.72 -9.15 13.52
CA SER A 38 -3.41 -8.89 12.93
C SER A 38 -3.52 -8.46 11.47
N VAL A 39 -4.28 -9.22 10.67
CA VAL A 39 -4.56 -8.88 9.27
C VAL A 39 -5.23 -7.52 9.16
N LYS A 40 -6.23 -7.23 10.01
CA LYS A 40 -6.89 -5.93 10.06
C LYS A 40 -5.91 -4.79 10.31
N THR A 41 -5.03 -4.93 11.30
CA THR A 41 -4.02 -3.89 11.61
C THR A 41 -3.09 -3.62 10.42
N LYS A 42 -2.71 -4.66 9.68
CA LYS A 42 -1.89 -4.55 8.48
C LYS A 42 -2.65 -3.86 7.35
N VAL A 43 -3.92 -4.19 7.14
CA VAL A 43 -4.77 -3.51 6.14
C VAL A 43 -5.03 -2.05 6.53
N ASP A 44 -5.23 -1.73 7.80
CA ASP A 44 -5.31 -0.34 8.29
C ASP A 44 -4.02 0.47 7.97
N SER A 45 -2.86 -0.21 7.97
CA SER A 45 -1.60 0.40 7.54
C SER A 45 -1.56 0.71 6.05
N LEU A 46 -2.15 -0.16 5.21
CA LEU A 46 -2.29 0.08 3.76
C LEU A 46 -3.26 1.25 3.49
N ASP A 47 -4.41 1.32 4.16
CA ASP A 47 -5.36 2.43 4.06
C ASP A 47 -4.74 3.78 4.46
N ARG A 48 -3.83 3.76 5.44
CA ARG A 48 -3.09 4.98 5.84
C ARG A 48 -2.13 5.43 4.75
N HIS A 49 -1.51 4.50 4.05
CA HIS A 49 -0.63 4.77 2.90
C HIS A 49 -1.41 5.39 1.75
N GLU A 50 -2.56 4.81 1.40
CA GLU A 50 -3.47 5.33 0.39
C GLU A 50 -3.83 6.80 0.66
N ARG A 51 -4.23 7.10 1.90
CA ARG A 51 -4.55 8.49 2.30
C ARG A 51 -3.37 9.44 2.15
N PHE A 52 -2.16 8.99 2.49
CA PHE A 52 -0.96 9.80 2.30
C PHE A 52 -0.69 10.09 0.82
N GLU A 53 -0.87 9.11 -0.07
CA GLU A 53 -0.73 9.27 -1.52
C GLU A 53 -1.73 10.30 -2.07
N TYR A 54 -3.00 10.27 -1.63
CA TYR A 54 -4.00 11.28 -2.02
C TYR A 54 -3.62 12.68 -1.56
N VAL A 55 -3.19 12.83 -0.31
CA VAL A 55 -2.75 14.13 0.21
C VAL A 55 -1.54 14.63 -0.58
N ALA A 56 -0.59 13.79 -0.89
CA ALA A 56 0.58 14.15 -1.69
C ALA A 56 0.20 14.57 -3.11
N CYS A 57 -0.71 13.85 -3.79
CA CYS A 57 -1.21 14.20 -5.11
C CYS A 57 -1.97 15.55 -5.09
N ALA A 58 -2.86 15.74 -4.10
CA ALA A 58 -3.60 16.99 -3.94
C ALA A 58 -2.68 18.18 -3.67
N PHE A 59 -1.69 18.00 -2.79
CA PHE A 59 -0.70 19.03 -2.48
C PHE A 59 0.15 19.39 -3.70
N ALA A 60 0.62 18.40 -4.46
CA ALA A 60 1.38 18.62 -5.69
C ALA A 60 0.54 19.34 -6.77
N ALA A 61 -0.75 19.00 -6.90
CA ALA A 61 -1.67 19.68 -7.80
C ALA A 61 -1.89 21.15 -7.40
N LEU A 62 -2.06 21.43 -6.11
CA LEU A 62 -2.22 22.79 -5.58
C LEU A 62 -0.95 23.64 -5.75
N LEU A 63 0.22 23.02 -5.71
CA LEU A 63 1.49 23.70 -5.93
C LEU A 63 1.82 23.91 -7.41
N SER A 64 1.03 23.36 -8.36
CA SER A 64 1.32 23.50 -9.79
C SER A 64 1.46 24.94 -10.28
N PRO A 65 0.71 25.97 -9.81
CA PRO A 65 0.92 27.35 -10.23
C PRO A 65 2.29 27.93 -9.85
N VAL A 66 2.94 27.35 -8.82
CA VAL A 66 4.29 27.77 -8.41
C VAL A 66 5.30 27.55 -9.54
N TYR A 67 5.10 26.52 -10.40
CA TYR A 67 5.93 26.30 -11.57
C TYR A 67 5.89 27.49 -12.54
N HIS A 68 4.72 28.11 -12.73
CA HIS A 68 4.58 29.28 -13.57
C HIS A 68 5.39 30.48 -13.02
N TYR A 69 5.25 30.76 -11.72
CA TYR A 69 5.90 31.93 -11.10
C TYR A 69 7.42 31.72 -10.86
N THR A 70 7.86 30.52 -10.62
CA THR A 70 9.26 30.23 -10.26
C THR A 70 10.10 29.87 -11.47
N PHE A 71 9.55 29.12 -12.42
CA PHE A 71 10.27 28.59 -13.57
C PHE A 71 9.86 29.23 -14.92
N ASN A 72 8.96 30.21 -14.89
CA ASN A 72 8.31 30.76 -16.09
C ASN A 72 7.66 29.68 -16.96
N ALA A 73 7.22 28.58 -16.36
CA ALA A 73 6.59 27.49 -17.08
C ALA A 73 5.23 27.93 -17.66
N SER A 74 4.84 27.40 -18.81
CA SER A 74 3.57 27.72 -19.42
C SER A 74 2.38 27.27 -18.58
N TRP A 75 1.24 27.94 -18.70
CA TRP A 75 -0.02 27.50 -18.06
C TRP A 75 -0.46 26.11 -18.54
N TRP A 76 -0.08 25.73 -19.77
CA TRP A 76 -0.32 24.37 -20.28
C TRP A 76 0.44 23.31 -19.50
N PHE A 77 1.68 23.61 -19.08
CA PHE A 77 2.45 22.73 -18.23
C PHE A 77 1.80 22.58 -16.84
N CYS A 78 1.33 23.68 -16.24
CA CYS A 78 0.62 23.65 -14.96
C CYS A 78 -0.64 22.80 -15.05
N LEU A 79 -1.46 22.98 -16.09
CA LEU A 79 -2.65 22.18 -16.34
C LEU A 79 -2.30 20.70 -16.54
N GLY A 80 -1.28 20.41 -17.35
CA GLY A 80 -0.79 19.05 -17.56
C GLY A 80 -0.33 18.37 -16.26
N THR A 81 0.32 19.12 -15.37
CA THR A 81 0.72 18.62 -14.03
C THR A 81 -0.50 18.28 -13.18
N VAL A 82 -1.55 19.13 -13.17
CA VAL A 82 -2.79 18.82 -12.45
C VAL A 82 -3.44 17.55 -12.99
N VAL A 83 -3.57 17.43 -14.31
CA VAL A 83 -4.14 16.24 -14.97
C VAL A 83 -3.31 14.99 -14.62
N PHE A 84 -1.99 15.11 -14.64
CA PHE A 84 -1.09 14.02 -14.25
C PHE A 84 -1.30 13.59 -12.79
N MET A 85 -1.42 14.52 -11.85
CA MET A 85 -1.67 14.22 -10.45
C MET A 85 -3.05 13.59 -10.21
N LEU A 86 -4.08 14.07 -10.93
CA LEU A 86 -5.42 13.45 -10.89
C LEU A 86 -5.39 12.01 -11.43
N PHE A 87 -4.64 11.76 -12.50
CA PHE A 87 -4.45 10.41 -13.02
C PHE A 87 -3.76 9.48 -12.02
N CYS A 88 -2.70 9.94 -11.34
CA CYS A 88 -2.05 9.19 -10.28
C CYS A 88 -3.02 8.88 -9.12
N GLY A 89 -3.77 9.88 -8.64
CA GLY A 89 -4.77 9.69 -7.58
C GLY A 89 -5.89 8.73 -7.97
N TYR A 90 -6.40 8.82 -9.20
CA TYR A 90 -7.38 7.87 -9.73
C TYR A 90 -6.85 6.45 -9.77
N LYS A 91 -5.59 6.27 -10.16
CA LYS A 91 -4.92 4.96 -10.21
C LYS A 91 -4.79 4.36 -8.80
N THR A 92 -4.33 5.15 -7.82
CA THR A 92 -4.28 4.75 -6.40
C THR A 92 -5.65 4.30 -5.91
N TRP A 93 -6.72 5.04 -6.23
CA TRP A 93 -8.09 4.65 -5.87
C TRP A 93 -8.50 3.31 -6.48
N LEU A 94 -8.17 3.08 -7.75
CA LEU A 94 -8.51 1.83 -8.44
C LEU A 94 -7.85 0.61 -7.79
N GLU A 95 -6.61 0.76 -7.35
CA GLU A 95 -5.82 -0.29 -6.73
C GLU A 95 -6.32 -0.65 -5.33
N HIS A 96 -6.66 0.36 -4.51
CA HIS A 96 -7.04 0.16 -3.11
C HIS A 96 -8.54 -0.12 -2.88
N ARG A 97 -9.41 0.19 -3.83
CA ARG A 97 -10.87 0.08 -3.63
C ARG A 97 -11.37 -1.29 -3.18
N ASN A 98 -10.62 -2.36 -3.47
CA ASN A 98 -10.98 -3.74 -3.14
C ASN A 98 -10.32 -4.27 -1.86
N VAL A 99 -9.41 -3.49 -1.24
CA VAL A 99 -8.66 -3.87 -0.04
C VAL A 99 -8.87 -2.80 1.01
N LYS A 100 -9.96 -2.91 1.77
CA LYS A 100 -10.27 -1.98 2.87
C LYS A 100 -10.42 -2.72 4.19
N ALA A 101 -10.01 -2.08 5.28
CA ALA A 101 -10.00 -2.66 6.62
C ALA A 101 -11.37 -3.16 7.11
N TYR A 102 -12.48 -2.53 6.69
CA TYR A 102 -13.82 -3.00 7.05
C TYR A 102 -14.20 -4.31 6.35
N ASP A 103 -13.60 -4.61 5.20
CA ASP A 103 -13.88 -5.83 4.43
C ASP A 103 -13.33 -7.10 5.11
N VAL A 104 -12.29 -6.96 5.95
CA VAL A 104 -11.64 -8.08 6.65
C VAL A 104 -12.59 -8.79 7.61
N ARG A 105 -13.58 -8.07 8.17
CA ARG A 105 -14.57 -8.66 9.10
C ARG A 105 -15.76 -9.32 8.40
N SER A 106 -16.10 -8.89 7.20
CA SER A 106 -17.30 -9.31 6.48
C SER A 106 -17.03 -10.30 5.35
N LYS A 107 -15.78 -10.41 4.88
CA LYS A 107 -15.38 -11.29 3.78
C LYS A 107 -14.63 -12.51 4.29
N ASP A 108 -14.77 -13.60 3.54
CA ASP A 108 -13.93 -14.78 3.69
C ASP A 108 -12.45 -14.43 3.55
N MET A 109 -11.60 -14.96 4.45
CA MET A 109 -10.17 -14.72 4.48
C MET A 109 -9.49 -15.04 3.14
N LEU A 110 -9.98 -16.05 2.43
CA LEU A 110 -9.48 -16.40 1.09
C LEU A 110 -9.72 -15.27 0.09
N SER A 111 -10.87 -14.59 0.16
CA SER A 111 -11.16 -13.45 -0.70
C SER A 111 -10.29 -12.23 -0.37
N VAL A 112 -9.96 -12.03 0.90
CA VAL A 112 -9.02 -10.98 1.35
C VAL A 112 -7.63 -11.26 0.79
N ALA A 113 -7.12 -12.48 0.93
CA ALA A 113 -5.82 -12.88 0.38
C ALA A 113 -5.74 -12.65 -1.14
N LYS A 114 -6.79 -13.01 -1.89
CA LYS A 114 -6.87 -12.78 -3.34
C LYS A 114 -6.78 -11.28 -3.69
N ASN A 115 -7.50 -10.44 -2.97
CA ASN A 115 -7.49 -8.99 -3.20
C ASN A 115 -6.13 -8.36 -2.86
N VAL A 116 -5.51 -8.80 -1.75
CA VAL A 116 -4.16 -8.35 -1.35
C VAL A 116 -3.10 -8.80 -2.35
N ARG A 117 -3.21 -10.04 -2.88
CA ARG A 117 -2.31 -10.54 -3.93
C ARG A 117 -2.44 -9.70 -5.22
N LYS A 118 -3.66 -9.32 -5.59
CA LYS A 118 -3.89 -8.42 -6.72
C LYS A 118 -3.27 -7.04 -6.48
N LEU A 119 -3.49 -6.44 -5.31
CA LEU A 119 -2.88 -5.16 -4.92
C LEU A 119 -1.36 -5.21 -5.03
N ARG A 120 -0.72 -6.27 -4.51
CA ARG A 120 0.72 -6.50 -4.63
C ARG A 120 1.19 -6.52 -6.09
N GLN A 121 0.46 -7.21 -6.96
CA GLN A 121 0.78 -7.29 -8.38
C GLN A 121 0.62 -5.94 -9.07
N ASP A 122 -0.45 -5.21 -8.78
CA ASP A 122 -0.71 -3.88 -9.33
C ASP A 122 0.39 -2.90 -8.91
N TYR A 123 0.82 -2.91 -7.64
CA TYR A 123 1.96 -2.11 -7.16
C TYR A 123 3.30 -2.50 -7.82
N THR A 124 3.47 -3.76 -8.17
CA THR A 124 4.68 -4.22 -8.88
C THR A 124 4.69 -3.72 -10.32
N ASN A 125 3.56 -3.81 -11.00
CA ASN A 125 3.43 -3.42 -12.40
C ASN A 125 3.37 -1.89 -12.58
N TRP A 126 2.85 -1.16 -11.58
CA TRP A 126 2.70 0.30 -11.65
C TRP A 126 4.02 1.02 -11.94
N LEU A 127 5.12 0.56 -11.39
CA LEU A 127 6.43 1.17 -11.61
C LEU A 127 6.81 1.20 -13.09
N ASN A 128 6.48 0.16 -13.83
CA ASN A 128 6.77 0.06 -15.27
C ASN A 128 5.99 1.10 -16.10
N VAL A 129 4.85 1.57 -15.59
CA VAL A 129 4.05 2.63 -16.22
C VAL A 129 4.43 4.01 -15.68
N ALA A 130 4.62 4.12 -14.36
CA ALA A 130 4.92 5.38 -13.70
C ALA A 130 6.28 5.96 -14.10
N LEU A 131 7.28 5.10 -14.31
CA LEU A 131 8.64 5.53 -14.61
C LEU A 131 8.76 6.21 -15.99
N PRO A 132 8.28 5.63 -17.10
CA PRO A 132 8.29 6.33 -18.39
C PRO A 132 7.40 7.59 -18.37
N LEU A 133 6.27 7.58 -17.68
CA LEU A 133 5.41 8.75 -17.56
C LEU A 133 6.10 9.90 -16.80
N LEU A 134 6.82 9.57 -15.72
CA LEU A 134 7.66 10.51 -14.99
C LEU A 134 8.77 11.11 -15.88
N VAL A 135 9.44 10.27 -16.69
CA VAL A 135 10.48 10.73 -17.61
C VAL A 135 9.93 11.71 -18.64
N VAL A 136 8.75 11.44 -19.20
CA VAL A 136 8.08 12.35 -20.13
C VAL A 136 7.75 13.67 -19.47
N TRP A 137 7.18 13.63 -18.26
CA TRP A 137 6.82 14.84 -17.50
C TRP A 137 8.06 15.68 -17.14
N LEU A 138 9.15 15.03 -16.72
CA LEU A 138 10.43 15.70 -16.44
C LEU A 138 11.05 16.29 -17.69
N GLY A 139 11.00 15.58 -18.81
CA GLY A 139 11.46 16.07 -20.10
C GLY A 139 10.72 17.35 -20.51
N TRP A 140 9.41 17.37 -20.31
CA TRP A 140 8.58 18.57 -20.55
C TRP A 140 8.99 19.72 -19.62
N LEU A 141 9.12 19.46 -18.29
CA LEU A 141 9.59 20.46 -17.35
C LEU A 141 10.94 21.06 -17.74
N PHE A 142 11.86 20.20 -18.19
CA PHE A 142 13.20 20.63 -18.59
C PHE A 142 13.17 21.46 -19.89
N ALA A 143 12.32 21.11 -20.83
CA ALA A 143 12.10 21.87 -22.05
C ALA A 143 11.53 23.28 -21.72
N GLU A 144 10.51 23.38 -20.89
CA GLU A 144 9.94 24.65 -20.41
C GLU A 144 11.00 25.52 -19.73
N LEU A 145 11.83 24.90 -18.85
CA LEU A 145 12.89 25.60 -18.15
C LEU A 145 13.93 26.18 -19.11
N MET A 146 14.32 25.43 -20.15
CA MET A 146 15.29 25.88 -21.14
C MET A 146 14.74 26.92 -22.12
N MET A 147 13.47 26.78 -22.51
CA MET A 147 12.86 27.67 -23.52
C MET A 147 12.45 29.02 -22.94
N ASN A 148 12.08 29.07 -21.66
CA ASN A 148 11.46 30.25 -21.06
C ASN A 148 12.43 31.04 -20.14
N ASN A 149 13.70 30.58 -20.00
CA ASN A 149 14.69 31.27 -19.15
C ASN A 149 16.02 31.45 -19.90
N ASP A 150 16.43 32.69 -20.07
CA ASP A 150 17.70 33.05 -20.77
C ASP A 150 18.92 32.93 -19.86
N ASP A 151 18.73 32.98 -18.53
CA ASP A 151 19.85 32.87 -17.57
C ASP A 151 20.30 31.42 -17.37
N LYS A 152 21.41 31.06 -18.04
CA LYS A 152 22.04 29.74 -17.96
C LYS A 152 22.39 29.32 -16.53
N LYS A 153 22.77 30.28 -15.65
CA LYS A 153 23.11 29.96 -14.26
C LYS A 153 21.87 29.53 -13.49
N PHE A 154 20.76 30.24 -13.69
CA PHE A 154 19.46 29.87 -13.11
C PHE A 154 19.01 28.48 -13.57
N VAL A 155 19.10 28.18 -14.88
CA VAL A 155 18.75 26.88 -15.43
C VAL A 155 19.57 25.74 -14.81
N ILE A 156 20.89 25.93 -14.67
CA ILE A 156 21.77 24.92 -14.05
C ILE A 156 21.42 24.69 -12.58
N LEU A 157 21.19 25.76 -11.82
CA LEU A 157 20.82 25.68 -10.41
C LEU A 157 19.50 24.92 -10.22
N MET A 158 18.50 25.23 -11.06
CA MET A 158 17.18 24.58 -11.01
C MET A 158 17.26 23.12 -11.44
N ALA A 159 18.03 22.80 -12.49
CA ALA A 159 18.27 21.42 -12.88
C ALA A 159 18.92 20.60 -11.76
N GLY A 160 19.90 21.16 -11.08
CA GLY A 160 20.51 20.55 -9.88
C GLY A 160 19.48 20.28 -8.77
N SER A 161 18.61 21.27 -8.48
CA SER A 161 17.55 21.12 -7.49
C SER A 161 16.53 20.03 -7.85
N ILE A 162 16.16 19.93 -9.12
CA ILE A 162 15.27 18.87 -9.64
C ILE A 162 15.92 17.49 -9.45
N ILE A 163 17.20 17.34 -9.76
CA ILE A 163 17.93 16.08 -9.58
C ILE A 163 18.00 15.70 -8.09
N CYS A 164 18.31 16.63 -7.20
CA CYS A 164 18.28 16.38 -5.75
C CYS A 164 16.90 15.98 -5.27
N GLY A 165 15.85 16.66 -5.71
CA GLY A 165 14.46 16.34 -5.40
C GLY A 165 14.07 14.94 -5.88
N LEU A 166 14.52 14.53 -7.08
CA LEU A 166 14.29 13.18 -7.60
C LEU A 166 15.01 12.10 -6.80
N LEU A 167 16.24 12.33 -6.38
CA LEU A 167 16.98 11.37 -5.57
C LEU A 167 16.31 11.15 -4.20
N ILE A 168 15.93 12.23 -3.54
CA ILE A 168 15.26 12.17 -2.23
C ILE A 168 13.85 11.57 -2.39
N GLY A 169 13.02 12.14 -3.27
CA GLY A 169 11.64 11.68 -3.50
C GLY A 169 11.59 10.25 -4.02
N GLY A 170 12.48 9.88 -4.95
CA GLY A 170 12.60 8.52 -5.46
C GLY A 170 12.99 7.52 -4.37
N SER A 171 13.94 7.87 -3.50
CA SER A 171 14.34 7.01 -2.37
C SER A 171 13.19 6.76 -1.40
N ILE A 172 12.44 7.82 -1.06
CA ILE A 172 11.26 7.74 -0.19
C ILE A 172 10.19 6.89 -0.88
N GLY A 173 9.84 7.16 -2.13
CA GLY A 173 8.82 6.45 -2.89
C GLY A 173 9.13 4.95 -3.03
N LEU A 174 10.38 4.59 -3.35
CA LEU A 174 10.81 3.19 -3.42
C LEU A 174 10.77 2.50 -2.05
N SER A 175 11.13 3.19 -0.97
CA SER A 175 11.06 2.65 0.39
C SER A 175 9.60 2.39 0.79
N MET A 176 8.70 3.32 0.51
CA MET A 176 7.27 3.19 0.77
C MET A 176 6.67 2.03 -0.03
N ARG A 177 6.99 1.92 -1.31
CA ARG A 177 6.55 0.80 -2.16
C ARG A 177 7.02 -0.55 -1.61
N ARG A 178 8.30 -0.67 -1.22
CA ARG A 178 8.83 -1.90 -0.61
C ARG A 178 8.07 -2.27 0.67
N LYS A 179 7.71 -1.29 1.48
CA LYS A 179 6.93 -1.49 2.70
C LYS A 179 5.53 -2.02 2.40
N VAL A 180 4.82 -1.45 1.40
CA VAL A 180 3.50 -1.92 0.97
C VAL A 180 3.58 -3.36 0.48
N ILE A 181 4.51 -3.69 -0.42
CA ILE A 181 4.69 -5.04 -0.95
C ILE A 181 4.96 -6.03 0.18
N ARG A 182 5.88 -5.70 1.10
CA ARG A 182 6.19 -6.54 2.26
C ARG A 182 4.97 -6.77 3.15
N THR A 183 4.19 -5.72 3.42
CA THR A 183 2.95 -5.85 4.21
C THR A 183 1.94 -6.77 3.51
N CYS A 184 1.82 -6.70 2.18
CA CYS A 184 0.98 -7.61 1.40
C CYS A 184 1.49 -9.06 1.52
N ASP A 185 2.80 -9.30 1.41
CA ASP A 185 3.38 -10.64 1.55
C ASP A 185 3.15 -11.22 2.94
N GLU A 186 3.30 -10.41 3.99
CA GLU A 186 3.04 -10.81 5.38
C GLU A 186 1.55 -11.13 5.63
N ILE A 187 0.60 -10.43 4.98
CA ILE A 187 -0.83 -10.74 5.08
C ILE A 187 -1.12 -12.07 4.39
N ILE A 188 -0.59 -12.28 3.19
CA ILE A 188 -0.80 -13.50 2.41
C ILE A 188 -0.26 -14.71 3.18
N ALA A 189 1.00 -14.64 3.66
CA ALA A 189 1.61 -15.72 4.43
C ALA A 189 0.79 -16.06 5.68
N GLN A 190 0.31 -15.06 6.42
CA GLN A 190 -0.47 -15.26 7.63
C GLN A 190 -1.84 -15.92 7.38
N ILE A 191 -2.42 -15.74 6.17
CA ILE A 191 -3.70 -16.36 5.79
C ILE A 191 -3.46 -17.77 5.24
N GLU A 192 -2.33 -18.04 4.57
CA GLU A 192 -2.02 -19.35 3.96
C GLU A 192 -1.48 -20.39 4.96
N GLU A 193 -0.90 -19.94 6.08
CA GLU A 193 -0.38 -20.82 7.15
C GLU A 193 -1.48 -21.38 8.08
N ASN A 194 -2.75 -20.94 7.92
CA ASN A 194 -3.90 -21.34 8.73
C ASN A 194 -5.08 -21.85 7.89
#